data_685cde937a130c329604fe948fb454ec
#
_entry.id   685cde937a130c329604fe948fb454ec
#
_cell.length_a   1.000
_cell.length_b   1.000
_cell.length_c   1.000
_cell.angle_alpha   90.00
_cell.angle_beta   90.00
_cell.angle_gamma   90.00
#
_symmetry.space_group_name_H-M   'P 1'
#
loop_
_entity.id
_entity.type
_entity.pdbx_description
1 polymer ?
#
loop_
_entity_poly.entity_id
_entity_poly.type
_entity_poly.pdbx_seq_one_letter_code
_entity_poly.pdbx_strand_id
1 'polypeptide(L)'
;RDVLGSRGLGDVYKRQLYNTFISELEYINKGKNQEVIDERTLFRVHQAISTGLVSDEESGYLRTRGVRISGTAYIPPKNLNDIRAKLNEILYQQEQYTNPLERAVYLHCNIAKLQPFIDGNKRTSRMVESIALMNADIIPVYSSKDADILNYRKGLIAFYETGDYSFYAGYFLDKQVERIKGIE
;
A
#
# COMPACT_ATOMS: atom_id res chain seq x y z
N ARG A 1 32.18 -1.21 3.23
CA ARG A 1 31.70 0.08 2.67
C ARG A 1 30.28 -0.18 2.16
N ASP A 2 29.29 0.50 2.70
CA ASP A 2 27.89 0.71 2.28
C ASP A 2 26.81 0.43 3.32
N VAL A 3 27.17 0.33 4.60
CA VAL A 3 26.17 0.24 5.69
C VAL A 3 25.52 1.61 5.98
N LEU A 4 26.19 2.70 5.63
CA LEU A 4 25.65 4.07 5.82
C LEU A 4 24.66 4.48 4.72
N GLY A 5 24.85 4.02 3.48
CA GLY A 5 23.94 4.33 2.37
C GLY A 5 22.56 3.69 2.53
N SER A 6 22.50 2.45 3.01
CA SER A 6 21.23 1.74 3.18
C SER A 6 20.37 2.27 4.35
N ARG A 7 21.01 2.77 5.42
CA ARG A 7 20.28 3.40 6.54
C ARG A 7 19.71 4.76 6.14
N GLY A 8 20.47 5.60 5.43
CA GLY A 8 20.01 6.89 4.93
C GLY A 8 18.84 6.76 3.95
N LEU A 9 18.88 5.78 3.05
CA LEU A 9 17.80 5.50 2.11
C LEU A 9 16.52 5.06 2.84
N GLY A 10 16.63 4.19 3.85
CA GLY A 10 15.51 3.75 4.67
C GLY A 10 14.81 4.92 5.39
N ASP A 11 15.57 5.90 5.87
CA ASP A 11 15.02 7.08 6.56
C ASP A 11 14.35 8.05 5.58
N VAL A 12 14.88 8.20 4.37
CA VAL A 12 14.21 8.96 3.29
C VAL A 12 12.86 8.34 2.94
N TYR A 13 12.79 7.01 2.77
CA TYR A 13 11.53 6.31 2.49
C TYR A 13 10.49 6.49 3.59
N LYS A 14 10.90 6.38 4.85
CA LYS A 14 10.00 6.57 6.00
C LYS A 14 9.46 8.00 6.04
N ARG A 15 10.32 8.99 5.80
CA ARG A 15 9.95 10.40 5.79
C ARG A 15 8.96 10.72 4.67
N GLN A 16 9.19 10.21 3.46
CA GLN A 16 8.27 10.41 2.34
C GLN A 16 6.90 9.78 2.61
N LEU A 17 6.87 8.56 3.11
CA LEU A 17 5.61 7.91 3.47
C LEU A 17 4.86 8.69 4.56
N TYR A 18 5.57 9.15 5.58
CA TYR A 18 5.00 9.96 6.65
C TYR A 18 4.45 11.30 6.14
N ASN A 19 5.22 12.03 5.34
CA ASN A 19 4.78 13.31 4.78
C ASN A 19 3.56 13.13 3.88
N THR A 20 3.53 12.08 3.05
CA THR A 20 2.38 11.76 2.21
C THR A 20 1.15 11.46 3.07
N PHE A 21 1.32 10.68 4.14
CA PHE A 21 0.25 10.37 5.09
C PHE A 21 -0.33 11.63 5.74
N ILE A 22 0.53 12.53 6.23
CA ILE A 22 0.09 13.80 6.85
C ILE A 22 -0.65 14.67 5.84
N SER A 23 -0.13 14.79 4.62
CA SER A 23 -0.76 15.56 3.54
C SER A 23 -2.16 15.03 3.20
N GLU A 24 -2.32 13.71 3.08
CA GLU A 24 -3.62 13.09 2.83
C GLU A 24 -4.58 13.28 4.02
N LEU A 25 -4.09 13.11 5.23
CA LEU A 25 -4.90 13.33 6.44
C LEU A 25 -5.39 14.77 6.53
N GLU A 26 -4.52 15.75 6.24
CA GLU A 26 -4.91 17.16 6.21
C GLU A 26 -5.94 17.45 5.12
N TYR A 27 -5.79 16.88 3.93
CA TYR A 27 -6.73 17.03 2.82
C TYR A 27 -8.12 16.52 3.21
N ILE A 28 -8.20 15.30 3.74
CA ILE A 28 -9.46 14.66 4.16
C ILE A 28 -10.12 15.46 5.29
N ASN A 29 -9.35 15.89 6.30
CA ASN A 29 -9.88 16.64 7.43
C ASN A 29 -10.35 18.05 7.09
N LYS A 30 -9.62 18.80 6.24
CA LYS A 30 -9.94 20.19 5.89
C LYS A 30 -11.28 20.36 5.17
N GLY A 31 -11.68 19.37 4.37
CA GLY A 31 -12.86 19.48 3.54
C GLY A 31 -14.08 18.68 3.99
N LYS A 32 -13.96 17.83 5.00
CA LYS A 32 -14.87 16.68 5.23
C LYS A 32 -15.08 15.91 3.92
N ASN A 33 -14.06 15.94 3.04
CA ASN A 33 -14.09 15.31 1.72
C ASN A 33 -13.52 13.91 1.85
N GLN A 34 -14.20 12.97 1.24
CA GLN A 34 -13.60 11.66 1.00
C GLN A 34 -12.65 11.78 -0.20
N GLU A 35 -11.44 11.27 -0.07
CA GLU A 35 -10.53 11.12 -1.21
C GLU A 35 -11.02 9.97 -2.09
N VAL A 36 -11.27 10.24 -3.36
CA VAL A 36 -11.66 9.20 -4.32
C VAL A 36 -10.47 8.29 -4.58
N ILE A 37 -10.64 6.99 -4.40
CA ILE A 37 -9.59 6.00 -4.68
C ILE A 37 -9.75 5.51 -6.12
N ASP A 38 -9.12 6.24 -7.04
CA ASP A 38 -9.08 5.95 -8.47
C ASP A 38 -7.62 5.83 -8.99
N GLU A 39 -7.46 5.64 -10.28
CA GLU A 39 -6.14 5.56 -10.94
C GLU A 39 -5.33 6.84 -10.69
N ARG A 40 -5.96 8.01 -10.72
CA ARG A 40 -5.29 9.30 -10.51
C ARG A 40 -4.73 9.40 -9.10
N THR A 41 -5.51 9.04 -8.09
CA THR A 41 -5.07 9.02 -6.70
C THR A 41 -3.93 8.04 -6.49
N LEU A 42 -4.02 6.84 -7.08
CA LEU A 42 -2.97 5.83 -6.99
C LEU A 42 -1.65 6.35 -7.60
N PHE A 43 -1.69 7.00 -8.76
CA PHE A 43 -0.51 7.53 -9.44
C PHE A 43 0.11 8.71 -8.68
N ARG A 44 -0.73 9.62 -8.18
CA ARG A 44 -0.30 10.75 -7.36
C ARG A 44 0.38 10.28 -6.06
N VAL A 45 -0.21 9.30 -5.38
CA VAL A 45 0.37 8.69 -4.17
C VAL A 45 1.71 8.05 -4.49
N HIS A 46 1.79 7.24 -5.56
CA HIS A 46 3.06 6.64 -5.97
C HIS A 46 4.11 7.70 -6.29
N GLN A 47 3.76 8.74 -7.05
CA GLN A 47 4.67 9.84 -7.37
C GLN A 47 5.23 10.49 -6.10
N ALA A 48 4.37 10.80 -5.12
CA ALA A 48 4.78 11.43 -3.87
C ALA A 48 5.77 10.57 -3.07
N ILE A 49 5.54 9.25 -2.99
CA ILE A 49 6.38 8.34 -2.19
C ILE A 49 7.60 7.80 -2.94
N SER A 50 7.67 7.98 -4.25
CA SER A 50 8.77 7.46 -5.09
C SER A 50 9.70 8.55 -5.62
N THR A 51 9.44 9.82 -5.35
CA THR A 51 10.30 10.95 -5.76
C THR A 51 11.74 10.75 -5.28
N GLY A 52 12.70 10.79 -6.22
CA GLY A 52 14.11 10.57 -5.95
C GLY A 52 14.52 9.11 -5.72
N LEU A 53 13.61 8.15 -5.87
CA LEU A 53 13.85 6.72 -5.67
C LEU A 53 13.72 5.89 -6.95
N VAL A 54 12.98 6.40 -7.91
CA VAL A 54 12.88 5.90 -9.28
C VAL A 54 13.11 7.07 -10.23
N SER A 55 13.27 6.81 -11.52
CA SER A 55 13.39 7.89 -12.51
C SER A 55 12.08 8.68 -12.61
N ASP A 56 12.17 9.92 -13.08
CA ASP A 56 10.99 10.79 -13.24
C ASP A 56 9.98 10.20 -14.23
N GLU A 57 10.47 9.46 -15.26
CA GLU A 57 9.62 8.78 -16.24
C GLU A 57 8.87 7.56 -15.65
N GLU A 58 9.35 7.01 -14.53
CA GLU A 58 8.74 5.87 -13.85
C GLU A 58 7.90 6.30 -12.63
N SER A 59 8.10 7.52 -12.13
CA SER A 59 7.42 8.05 -10.96
C SER A 59 5.96 8.42 -11.25
N GLY A 60 5.02 7.67 -10.68
CA GLY A 60 3.59 7.87 -10.93
C GLY A 60 3.07 7.22 -12.23
N TYR A 61 3.85 6.34 -12.85
CA TYR A 61 3.44 5.65 -14.09
C TYR A 61 3.45 4.13 -13.93
N LEU A 62 2.55 3.46 -14.64
CA LEU A 62 2.56 2.00 -14.71
C LEU A 62 3.85 1.52 -15.37
N ARG A 63 4.44 0.48 -14.78
CA ARG A 63 5.64 -0.13 -15.36
C ARG A 63 5.39 -0.79 -16.70
N THR A 64 6.39 -0.76 -17.55
CA THR A 64 6.39 -1.41 -18.87
C THR A 64 7.27 -2.66 -18.91
N ARG A 65 7.93 -2.99 -17.80
CA ARG A 65 8.82 -4.16 -17.67
C ARG A 65 8.42 -5.05 -16.50
N GLY A 66 8.83 -6.32 -16.57
CA GLY A 66 8.53 -7.29 -15.53
C GLY A 66 9.24 -6.99 -14.21
N VAL A 67 8.59 -7.33 -13.10
CA VAL A 67 9.17 -7.27 -11.74
C VAL A 67 9.03 -8.63 -11.08
N ARG A 68 9.77 -8.84 -9.99
CA ARG A 68 9.66 -10.00 -9.12
C ARG A 68 9.44 -9.56 -7.69
N ILE A 69 8.74 -10.39 -6.93
CA ILE A 69 8.54 -10.18 -5.48
C ILE A 69 9.45 -11.18 -4.76
N SER A 70 10.30 -10.68 -3.86
CA SER A 70 11.17 -11.54 -3.05
C SER A 70 10.37 -12.37 -2.06
N GLY A 71 10.74 -13.66 -1.93
CA GLY A 71 10.16 -14.57 -0.94
C GLY A 71 8.89 -15.31 -1.38
N THR A 72 8.52 -15.23 -2.67
CA THR A 72 7.39 -15.95 -3.24
C THR A 72 7.68 -16.44 -4.64
N ALA A 73 7.03 -17.53 -5.05
CA ALA A 73 7.04 -18.03 -6.42
C ALA A 73 6.09 -17.28 -7.35
N TYR A 74 5.16 -16.48 -6.79
CA TYR A 74 4.22 -15.67 -7.57
C TYR A 74 4.95 -14.66 -8.47
N ILE A 75 4.53 -14.59 -9.73
CA ILE A 75 5.08 -13.65 -10.72
C ILE A 75 3.96 -12.69 -11.16
N PRO A 76 4.11 -11.38 -10.89
CA PRO A 76 3.15 -10.38 -11.35
C PRO A 76 3.03 -10.32 -12.88
N PRO A 77 1.90 -9.85 -13.44
CA PRO A 77 1.73 -9.63 -14.87
C PRO A 77 2.89 -8.84 -15.46
N LYS A 78 3.30 -9.15 -16.70
CA LYS A 78 4.49 -8.52 -17.32
C LYS A 78 4.13 -7.39 -18.30
N ASN A 79 3.02 -7.53 -19.00
CA ASN A 79 2.65 -6.56 -20.03
C ASN A 79 1.75 -5.45 -19.46
N LEU A 80 1.86 -4.26 -20.04
CA LEU A 80 1.14 -3.06 -19.61
C LEU A 80 -0.38 -3.20 -19.68
N ASN A 81 -0.89 -3.89 -20.71
CA ASN A 81 -2.34 -4.04 -20.88
C ASN A 81 -2.95 -4.92 -19.78
N ASP A 82 -2.28 -6.02 -19.40
CA ASP A 82 -2.72 -6.88 -18.30
C ASP A 82 -2.65 -6.16 -16.97
N ILE A 83 -1.59 -5.37 -16.75
CA ILE A 83 -1.43 -4.55 -15.53
C ILE A 83 -2.59 -3.55 -15.44
N ARG A 84 -2.88 -2.83 -16.52
CA ARG A 84 -3.97 -1.84 -16.56
C ARG A 84 -5.34 -2.49 -16.40
N ALA A 85 -5.60 -3.59 -17.07
CA ALA A 85 -6.86 -4.32 -16.94
C ALA A 85 -7.09 -4.79 -15.49
N LYS A 86 -6.07 -5.38 -14.86
CA LYS A 86 -6.13 -5.82 -13.47
C LYS A 86 -6.27 -4.65 -12.49
N LEU A 87 -5.60 -3.53 -12.74
CA LEU A 87 -5.74 -2.34 -11.91
C LEU A 87 -7.18 -1.79 -11.97
N ASN A 88 -7.76 -1.69 -13.17
CA ASN A 88 -9.14 -1.24 -13.36
C ASN A 88 -10.13 -2.18 -12.65
N GLU A 89 -9.90 -3.51 -12.71
CA GLU A 89 -10.69 -4.50 -11.99
C GLU A 89 -10.61 -4.25 -10.47
N ILE A 90 -9.42 -4.04 -9.93
CA ILE A 90 -9.21 -3.76 -8.49
C ILE A 90 -9.95 -2.49 -8.07
N LEU A 91 -9.80 -1.41 -8.85
CA LEU A 91 -10.42 -0.12 -8.55
C LEU A 91 -11.95 -0.16 -8.70
N TYR A 92 -12.49 -0.97 -9.59
CA TYR A 92 -13.92 -1.19 -9.70
C TYR A 92 -14.46 -2.05 -8.54
N GLN A 93 -13.80 -3.16 -8.24
CA GLN A 93 -14.25 -4.10 -7.20
C GLN A 93 -14.20 -3.48 -5.79
N GLN A 94 -13.26 -2.60 -5.50
CA GLN A 94 -13.15 -1.97 -4.18
C GLN A 94 -14.38 -1.12 -3.82
N GLU A 95 -15.13 -0.65 -4.80
CA GLU A 95 -16.37 0.12 -4.59
C GLU A 95 -17.53 -0.75 -4.08
N GLN A 96 -17.43 -2.07 -4.22
CA GLN A 96 -18.44 -3.01 -3.76
C GLN A 96 -18.33 -3.29 -2.24
N TYR A 97 -17.21 -2.94 -1.62
CA TYR A 97 -16.99 -3.14 -0.19
C TYR A 97 -17.62 -1.99 0.61
N THR A 98 -18.64 -2.31 1.40
CA THR A 98 -19.28 -1.37 2.33
C THR A 98 -18.55 -1.27 3.67
N ASN A 99 -17.86 -2.34 4.09
CA ASN A 99 -17.02 -2.34 5.29
C ASN A 99 -15.65 -1.72 4.99
N PRO A 100 -15.29 -0.60 5.64
CA PRO A 100 -14.04 0.10 5.37
C PRO A 100 -12.78 -0.72 5.69
N LEU A 101 -12.83 -1.63 6.67
CA LEU A 101 -11.70 -2.49 6.99
C LEU A 101 -11.47 -3.55 5.90
N GLU A 102 -12.54 -4.16 5.40
CA GLU A 102 -12.46 -5.11 4.28
C GLU A 102 -11.98 -4.42 3.01
N ARG A 103 -12.52 -3.22 2.71
CA ARG A 103 -12.07 -2.40 1.58
C ARG A 103 -10.58 -2.07 1.66
N ALA A 104 -10.10 -1.68 2.83
CA ALA A 104 -8.70 -1.36 3.07
C ALA A 104 -7.79 -2.59 2.83
N VAL A 105 -8.12 -3.74 3.42
CA VAL A 105 -7.41 -5.01 3.21
C VAL A 105 -7.42 -5.43 1.75
N TYR A 106 -8.58 -5.35 1.08
CA TYR A 106 -8.71 -5.67 -0.34
C TYR A 106 -7.76 -4.83 -1.21
N LEU A 107 -7.79 -3.51 -1.05
CA LEU A 107 -6.94 -2.58 -1.80
C LEU A 107 -5.46 -2.87 -1.57
N HIS A 108 -5.06 -3.00 -0.30
CA HIS A 108 -3.66 -3.26 0.04
C HIS A 108 -3.15 -4.54 -0.63
N CYS A 109 -3.82 -5.65 -0.38
CA CYS A 109 -3.39 -6.96 -0.84
C CYS A 109 -3.34 -7.04 -2.37
N ASN A 110 -4.35 -6.53 -3.07
CA ASN A 110 -4.43 -6.62 -4.52
C ASN A 110 -3.45 -5.69 -5.23
N ILE A 111 -3.28 -4.45 -4.77
CA ILE A 111 -2.28 -3.53 -5.33
C ILE A 111 -0.87 -4.07 -5.07
N ALA A 112 -0.59 -4.58 -3.87
CA ALA A 112 0.68 -5.19 -3.55
C ALA A 112 0.96 -6.45 -4.38
N LYS A 113 -0.05 -7.27 -4.70
CA LYS A 113 0.07 -8.45 -5.58
C LYS A 113 0.29 -8.05 -7.03
N LEU A 114 -0.46 -7.08 -7.54
CA LEU A 114 -0.36 -6.61 -8.92
C LEU A 114 1.02 -6.01 -9.24
N GLN A 115 1.64 -5.34 -8.26
CA GLN A 115 2.89 -4.61 -8.49
C GLN A 115 2.79 -3.65 -9.68
N PRO A 116 1.87 -2.68 -9.71
CA PRO A 116 1.64 -1.84 -10.88
C PRO A 116 2.82 -0.95 -11.26
N PHE A 117 3.72 -0.67 -10.32
CA PHE A 117 4.87 0.22 -10.50
C PHE A 117 6.19 -0.55 -10.50
N ILE A 118 7.26 0.10 -10.93
CA ILE A 118 8.60 -0.53 -10.98
C ILE A 118 9.18 -0.77 -9.58
N ASP A 119 8.88 0.12 -8.63
CA ASP A 119 9.21 0.00 -7.21
C ASP A 119 8.14 0.72 -6.38
N GLY A 120 8.22 0.66 -5.05
CA GLY A 120 7.32 1.39 -4.14
C GLY A 120 5.92 0.79 -3.97
N ASN A 121 5.62 -0.34 -4.59
CA ASN A 121 4.28 -0.93 -4.61
C ASN A 121 3.69 -1.20 -3.21
N LYS A 122 4.46 -1.76 -2.28
CA LYS A 122 3.99 -2.02 -0.90
C LYS A 122 3.73 -0.71 -0.13
N ARG A 123 4.52 0.33 -0.39
CA ARG A 123 4.33 1.65 0.23
C ARG A 123 3.09 2.33 -0.32
N THR A 124 2.90 2.25 -1.64
CA THR A 124 1.70 2.77 -2.32
C THR A 124 0.45 2.04 -1.84
N SER A 125 0.46 0.70 -1.77
CA SER A 125 -0.69 -0.07 -1.29
C SER A 125 -1.03 0.26 0.16
N ARG A 126 -0.03 0.47 1.02
CA ARG A 126 -0.22 0.90 2.41
C ARG A 126 -0.83 2.29 2.50
N MET A 127 -0.43 3.23 1.65
CA MET A 127 -1.02 4.56 1.63
C MET A 127 -2.46 4.54 1.14
N VAL A 128 -2.77 3.75 0.12
CA VAL A 128 -4.15 3.59 -0.38
C VAL A 128 -5.05 2.92 0.67
N GLU A 129 -4.55 1.90 1.39
CA GLU A 129 -5.21 1.34 2.57
C GLU A 129 -5.50 2.42 3.63
N SER A 130 -4.50 3.28 3.91
CA SER A 130 -4.66 4.40 4.84
C SER A 130 -5.75 5.38 4.40
N ILE A 131 -5.81 5.73 3.12
CA ILE A 131 -6.84 6.61 2.57
C ILE A 131 -8.22 5.98 2.75
N ALA A 132 -8.36 4.68 2.46
CA ALA A 132 -9.64 3.98 2.65
C ALA A 132 -10.12 4.02 4.11
N LEU A 133 -9.20 3.87 5.07
CA LEU A 133 -9.50 3.96 6.50
C LEU A 133 -9.83 5.39 6.92
N MET A 134 -9.03 6.37 6.52
CA MET A 134 -9.24 7.79 6.86
C MET A 134 -10.56 8.34 6.30
N ASN A 135 -10.96 7.88 5.11
CA ASN A 135 -12.27 8.19 4.54
C ASN A 135 -13.46 7.72 5.41
N ALA A 136 -13.21 6.76 6.31
CA ALA A 136 -14.18 6.23 7.26
C ALA A 136 -13.89 6.68 8.71
N ASP A 137 -13.12 7.75 8.89
CA ASP A 137 -12.68 8.28 10.19
C ASP A 137 -11.90 7.26 11.06
N ILE A 138 -11.27 6.27 10.42
CA ILE A 138 -10.44 5.28 11.07
C ILE A 138 -8.97 5.67 10.93
N ILE A 139 -8.26 5.79 12.04
CA ILE A 139 -6.83 6.10 12.01
C ILE A 139 -6.03 4.84 11.71
N PRO A 140 -5.25 4.81 10.61
CA PRO A 140 -4.41 3.68 10.27
C PRO A 140 -3.32 3.42 11.32
N VAL A 141 -3.03 2.15 11.59
CA VAL A 141 -1.98 1.74 12.53
C VAL A 141 -0.95 0.87 11.84
N TYR A 142 0.30 1.28 11.94
CA TYR A 142 1.44 0.52 11.42
C TYR A 142 2.47 0.31 12.52
N SER A 143 3.03 -0.88 12.56
CA SER A 143 4.08 -1.23 13.51
C SER A 143 5.46 -1.19 12.86
N SER A 144 6.46 -0.75 13.61
CA SER A 144 7.88 -0.84 13.25
C SER A 144 8.61 -1.99 13.95
N LYS A 145 7.90 -2.80 14.75
CA LYS A 145 8.48 -3.96 15.44
C LYS A 145 8.82 -5.06 14.42
N ASP A 146 9.97 -5.69 14.54
CA ASP A 146 10.43 -6.72 13.59
C ASP A 146 9.47 -7.90 13.48
N ALA A 147 8.89 -8.36 14.59
CA ALA A 147 7.89 -9.43 14.58
C ALA A 147 6.64 -9.08 13.77
N ASP A 148 6.18 -7.84 13.88
CA ASP A 148 5.01 -7.35 13.14
C ASP A 148 5.32 -7.18 11.64
N ILE A 149 6.52 -6.71 11.32
CA ILE A 149 6.99 -6.63 9.93
C ILE A 149 7.06 -8.02 9.30
N LEU A 150 7.50 -9.02 10.07
CA LEU A 150 7.54 -10.40 9.61
C LEU A 150 6.13 -10.95 9.36
N ASN A 151 5.18 -10.74 10.27
CA ASN A 151 3.80 -11.18 10.12
C ASN A 151 3.11 -10.48 8.94
N TYR A 152 3.32 -9.18 8.77
CA TYR A 152 2.88 -8.44 7.59
C TYR A 152 3.36 -9.08 6.29
N ARG A 153 4.67 -9.40 6.19
CA ARG A 153 5.25 -10.04 5.00
C ARG A 153 4.68 -11.42 4.76
N LYS A 154 4.55 -12.23 5.80
CA LYS A 154 3.95 -13.58 5.72
C LYS A 154 2.51 -13.51 5.21
N GLY A 155 1.72 -12.57 5.73
CA GLY A 155 0.33 -12.37 5.30
C GLY A 155 0.22 -12.03 3.83
N LEU A 156 1.06 -11.12 3.33
CA LEU A 156 1.09 -10.79 1.90
C LEU A 156 1.55 -11.94 1.02
N ILE A 157 2.58 -12.68 1.42
CA ILE A 157 3.06 -13.84 0.66
C ILE A 157 1.97 -14.90 0.58
N ALA A 158 1.31 -15.23 1.70
CA ALA A 158 0.18 -16.16 1.72
C ALA A 158 -0.90 -15.72 0.72
N PHE A 159 -1.29 -14.45 0.72
CA PHE A 159 -2.25 -13.93 -0.24
C PHE A 159 -1.76 -14.00 -1.69
N TYR A 160 -0.49 -13.71 -1.97
CA TYR A 160 0.04 -13.79 -3.34
C TYR A 160 -0.07 -15.20 -3.93
N GLU A 161 0.17 -16.20 -3.10
CA GLU A 161 0.20 -17.61 -3.52
C GLU A 161 -1.17 -18.28 -3.54
N THR A 162 -2.04 -17.93 -2.60
CA THR A 162 -3.34 -18.61 -2.41
C THR A 162 -4.56 -17.77 -2.79
N GLY A 163 -4.45 -16.44 -2.78
CA GLY A 163 -5.58 -15.53 -2.89
C GLY A 163 -6.39 -15.38 -1.58
N ASP A 164 -5.96 -16.03 -0.49
CA ASP A 164 -6.64 -15.97 0.80
C ASP A 164 -6.15 -14.77 1.62
N TYR A 165 -7.07 -13.91 2.03
CA TYR A 165 -6.81 -12.72 2.83
C TYR A 165 -6.63 -13.02 4.32
N SER A 166 -7.03 -14.19 4.81
CA SER A 166 -7.22 -14.47 6.24
C SER A 166 -6.00 -14.14 7.08
N PHE A 167 -4.80 -14.49 6.60
CA PHE A 167 -3.58 -14.23 7.35
C PHE A 167 -3.26 -12.74 7.44
N TYR A 168 -3.37 -12.01 6.32
CA TYR A 168 -3.15 -10.57 6.30
C TYR A 168 -4.22 -9.82 7.11
N ALA A 169 -5.48 -10.18 6.93
CA ALA A 169 -6.60 -9.58 7.66
C ALA A 169 -6.48 -9.80 9.17
N GLY A 170 -6.09 -10.99 9.62
CA GLY A 170 -5.82 -11.27 11.03
C GLY A 170 -4.74 -10.35 11.60
N TYR A 171 -3.58 -10.28 10.95
CA TYR A 171 -2.51 -9.35 11.32
C TYR A 171 -2.99 -7.89 11.39
N PHE A 172 -3.71 -7.45 10.37
CA PHE A 172 -4.21 -6.08 10.26
C PHE A 172 -5.19 -5.76 11.41
N LEU A 173 -6.16 -6.63 11.67
CA LEU A 173 -7.16 -6.45 12.72
C LEU A 173 -6.53 -6.47 14.12
N ASP A 174 -5.58 -7.35 14.38
CA ASP A 174 -4.85 -7.40 15.66
C ASP A 174 -4.18 -6.06 15.95
N LYS A 175 -3.59 -5.40 14.94
CA LYS A 175 -2.97 -4.08 15.12
C LYS A 175 -3.98 -2.99 15.41
N GLN A 176 -5.16 -3.02 14.78
CA GLN A 176 -6.23 -2.06 15.10
C GLN A 176 -6.74 -2.24 16.54
N VAL A 177 -6.94 -3.49 16.99
CA VAL A 177 -7.39 -3.81 18.34
C VAL A 177 -6.35 -3.45 19.42
N GLU A 178 -5.07 -3.74 19.18
CA GLU A 178 -3.98 -3.37 20.12
C GLU A 178 -3.96 -1.86 20.39
N ARG A 179 -4.23 -1.05 19.38
CA ARG A 179 -4.29 0.40 19.56
C ARG A 179 -5.47 0.83 20.41
N ILE A 180 -6.67 0.27 20.18
CA ILE A 180 -7.85 0.60 20.97
C ILE A 180 -7.60 0.33 22.46
N LYS A 181 -7.00 -0.83 22.76
CA LYS A 181 -6.64 -1.21 24.14
C LYS A 181 -5.53 -0.34 24.76
N GLY A 182 -4.70 0.29 23.95
CA GLY A 182 -3.63 1.19 24.42
C GLY A 182 -4.08 2.62 24.69
N ILE A 183 -5.37 2.94 24.43
CA ILE A 183 -5.98 4.26 24.70
C ILE A 183 -6.75 4.24 26.03
N GLU A 184 -7.07 3.07 26.57
CA GLU A 184 -7.63 2.88 27.92
C GLU A 184 -6.56 2.98 29.01
#